data_8e2052859d3d1bbe04130492d4b20e95
#
_entry.id   8e2052859d3d1bbe04130492d4b20e95
#
_cell.length_a   1.000
_cell.length_b   1.000
_cell.length_c   1.000
_cell.angle_alpha   90.00
_cell.angle_beta   90.00
_cell.angle_gamma   90.00
#
_symmetry.space_group_name_H-M   'P 1'
#
loop_
_entity.id
_entity.type
_entity.pdbx_description
1 polymer ?
#
loop_
_entity_poly.entity_id
_entity_poly.type
_entity_poly.pdbx_seq_one_letter_code
_entity_poly.pdbx_strand_id
1 'polypeptide(L)'
;MDDAPITPLAVPSEARTLIVFGGTFDPPHWGHVKPVVEARVLSGLHDAWLVYVPAARSPHKSSGPVFPDARRVELLRLALAEIDHAAIWTDELERGGGAATYTIDTLRRLRRLRPGAALRLLIGADQALALHRWREPREIVALAPPLIMLRGGVETTREKLTAALGATGAWSASE
;
A
#
# COMPACT_ATOMS: atom_id res chain seq x y z
N MET A 1 3.90 21.34 2.55
CA MET A 1 3.66 20.32 3.62
C MET A 1 2.15 20.15 3.71
N ASP A 2 1.66 18.91 3.69
CA ASP A 2 0.22 18.65 3.81
C ASP A 2 -0.14 18.75 5.30
N ASP A 3 -0.71 19.88 5.71
CA ASP A 3 -1.06 20.20 7.11
C ASP A 3 -2.47 19.68 7.50
N ALA A 4 -3.13 18.94 6.59
CA ALA A 4 -4.41 18.33 6.91
C ALA A 4 -4.26 17.37 8.11
N PRO A 5 -5.22 17.34 9.04
CA PRO A 5 -5.20 16.42 10.17
C PRO A 5 -5.09 14.97 9.68
N ILE A 6 -4.30 14.16 10.40
CA ILE A 6 -4.12 12.74 10.05
C ILE A 6 -5.31 11.96 10.58
N THR A 7 -5.97 11.22 9.69
CA THR A 7 -7.08 10.35 10.06
C THR A 7 -6.62 9.27 11.04
N PRO A 8 -7.35 8.99 12.12
CA PRO A 8 -7.04 7.89 13.02
C PRO A 8 -6.98 6.55 12.31
N LEU A 9 -6.03 5.72 12.69
CA LEU A 9 -5.90 4.34 12.20
C LEU A 9 -6.34 3.37 13.30
N ALA A 10 -7.34 2.55 13.00
CA ALA A 10 -7.87 1.54 13.91
C ALA A 10 -6.96 0.30 13.99
N VAL A 11 -5.74 0.51 14.48
CA VAL A 11 -4.73 -0.52 14.72
C VAL A 11 -4.18 -0.29 16.13
N PRO A 12 -3.98 -1.34 16.96
CA PRO A 12 -3.41 -1.21 18.29
C PRO A 12 -2.08 -0.44 18.30
N SER A 13 -1.83 0.34 19.33
CA SER A 13 -0.60 1.15 19.45
C SER A 13 0.68 0.30 19.51
N GLU A 14 0.56 -0.91 20.03
CA GLU A 14 1.62 -1.91 20.17
C GLU A 14 1.95 -2.68 18.88
N ALA A 15 1.16 -2.49 17.82
CA ALA A 15 1.44 -3.12 16.53
C ALA A 15 2.79 -2.68 15.97
N ARG A 16 3.71 -3.62 15.86
CA ARG A 16 5.12 -3.36 15.52
C ARG A 16 5.37 -3.31 14.01
N THR A 17 4.52 -3.95 13.21
CA THR A 17 4.69 -4.02 11.76
C THR A 17 3.37 -3.75 11.06
N LEU A 18 3.40 -2.85 10.07
CA LEU A 18 2.25 -2.52 9.24
C LEU A 18 2.60 -2.83 7.78
N ILE A 19 1.79 -3.67 7.14
CA ILE A 19 1.86 -3.93 5.70
C ILE A 19 0.82 -3.04 5.02
N VAL A 20 1.29 -2.04 4.30
CA VAL A 20 0.47 -1.02 3.64
C VAL A 20 0.13 -1.49 2.23
N PHE A 21 -1.13 -1.60 1.92
CA PHE A 21 -1.63 -1.99 0.61
C PHE A 21 -2.60 -0.96 0.06
N GLY A 22 -2.11 -0.13 -0.86
CA GLY A 22 -2.90 0.88 -1.55
C GLY A 22 -3.63 0.31 -2.77
N GLY A 23 -4.82 0.80 -3.02
CA GLY A 23 -5.59 0.41 -4.20
C GLY A 23 -6.85 1.24 -4.40
N THR A 24 -7.39 1.23 -5.62
CA THR A 24 -8.67 1.89 -5.90
C THR A 24 -9.83 1.13 -5.25
N PHE A 25 -9.74 -0.22 -5.18
CA PHE A 25 -10.80 -1.10 -4.66
C PHE A 25 -12.17 -0.81 -5.27
N ASP A 26 -12.27 -0.88 -6.58
CA ASP A 26 -13.41 -0.39 -7.36
C ASP A 26 -13.97 -1.43 -8.36
N PRO A 27 -14.72 -2.45 -7.90
CA PRO A 27 -14.91 -2.81 -6.49
C PRO A 27 -13.74 -3.64 -5.91
N PRO A 28 -13.67 -3.80 -4.57
CA PRO A 28 -12.79 -4.81 -3.99
C PRO A 28 -13.24 -6.22 -4.38
N HIS A 29 -12.30 -7.13 -4.55
CA HIS A 29 -12.55 -8.53 -4.90
C HIS A 29 -11.48 -9.44 -4.27
N TRP A 30 -11.64 -10.75 -4.36
CA TRP A 30 -10.71 -11.71 -3.74
C TRP A 30 -9.24 -11.53 -4.14
N GLY A 31 -8.96 -11.01 -5.33
CA GLY A 31 -7.59 -10.65 -5.76
C GLY A 31 -6.98 -9.48 -4.98
N HIS A 32 -7.77 -8.75 -4.19
CA HIS A 32 -7.29 -7.73 -3.26
C HIS A 32 -7.15 -8.26 -1.81
N VAL A 33 -7.69 -9.42 -1.50
CA VAL A 33 -7.67 -9.98 -0.14
C VAL A 33 -6.70 -11.15 -0.03
N LYS A 34 -6.95 -12.22 -0.77
CA LYS A 34 -6.19 -13.46 -0.67
C LYS A 34 -4.68 -13.29 -0.86
N PRO A 35 -4.17 -12.64 -1.94
CA PRO A 35 -2.73 -12.46 -2.12
C PRO A 35 -2.09 -11.57 -1.05
N VAL A 36 -2.84 -10.65 -0.45
CA VAL A 36 -2.34 -9.77 0.63
C VAL A 36 -2.13 -10.56 1.92
N VAL A 37 -3.08 -11.44 2.27
CA VAL A 37 -2.95 -12.36 3.40
C VAL A 37 -1.80 -13.35 3.17
N GLU A 38 -1.71 -13.92 1.95
CA GLU A 38 -0.62 -14.82 1.58
C GLU A 38 0.75 -14.14 1.68
N ALA A 39 0.87 -12.88 1.22
CA ALA A 39 2.11 -12.13 1.32
C ALA A 39 2.57 -11.93 2.77
N ARG A 40 1.63 -11.67 3.71
CA ARG A 40 1.94 -11.60 5.14
C ARG A 40 2.52 -12.91 5.66
N VAL A 41 1.89 -14.03 5.32
CA VAL A 41 2.32 -15.37 5.76
C VAL A 41 3.68 -15.73 5.15
N LEU A 42 3.82 -15.60 3.82
CA LEU A 42 5.04 -15.98 3.09
C LEU A 42 6.25 -15.12 3.45
N SER A 43 6.04 -13.88 3.90
CA SER A 43 7.12 -13.00 4.38
C SER A 43 7.49 -13.24 5.85
N GLY A 44 6.85 -14.19 6.55
CA GLY A 44 7.08 -14.46 7.96
C GLY A 44 6.58 -13.36 8.91
N LEU A 45 5.76 -12.43 8.42
CA LEU A 45 5.25 -11.29 9.18
C LEU A 45 3.86 -11.59 9.77
N HIS A 46 3.71 -12.73 10.43
CA HIS A 46 2.41 -13.27 10.89
C HIS A 46 1.62 -12.30 11.77
N ASP A 47 2.29 -11.53 12.63
CA ASP A 47 1.68 -10.56 13.55
C ASP A 47 1.51 -9.16 12.94
N ALA A 48 1.89 -8.97 11.66
CA ALA A 48 1.75 -7.68 11.01
C ALA A 48 0.28 -7.34 10.74
N TRP A 49 -0.05 -6.09 10.91
CA TRP A 49 -1.35 -5.54 10.52
C TRP A 49 -1.38 -5.21 9.04
N LEU A 50 -2.41 -5.68 8.37
CA LEU A 50 -2.69 -5.33 6.97
C LEU A 50 -3.45 -4.00 6.95
N VAL A 51 -2.84 -2.96 6.44
CA VAL A 51 -3.45 -1.63 6.34
C VAL A 51 -3.85 -1.37 4.89
N TYR A 52 -5.14 -1.50 4.63
CA TYR A 52 -5.73 -1.21 3.32
C TYR A 52 -5.97 0.29 3.19
N VAL A 53 -5.42 0.90 2.15
CA VAL A 53 -5.53 2.34 1.91
C VAL A 53 -6.29 2.56 0.60
N PRO A 54 -7.61 2.84 0.66
CA PRO A 54 -8.37 3.16 -0.53
C PRO A 54 -7.94 4.51 -1.09
N ALA A 55 -7.46 4.50 -2.34
CA ALA A 55 -7.02 5.71 -3.03
C ALA A 55 -8.20 6.63 -3.36
N ALA A 56 -8.04 7.94 -3.15
CA ALA A 56 -9.01 8.93 -3.60
C ALA A 56 -9.03 8.97 -5.13
N ARG A 57 -7.87 9.16 -5.74
CA ARG A 57 -7.65 9.09 -7.18
C ARG A 57 -6.23 8.62 -7.46
N SER A 58 -6.11 7.55 -8.24
CA SER A 58 -4.78 7.07 -8.66
C SER A 58 -4.17 8.04 -9.66
N PRO A 59 -2.91 8.52 -9.46
CA PRO A 59 -2.24 9.38 -10.42
C PRO A 59 -1.96 8.70 -11.76
N HIS A 60 -2.04 7.35 -11.80
CA HIS A 60 -1.76 6.54 -12.98
C HIS A 60 -3.01 6.16 -13.78
N LYS A 61 -4.22 6.61 -13.35
CA LYS A 61 -5.48 6.34 -14.04
C LYS A 61 -6.06 7.63 -14.59
N SER A 62 -6.45 7.61 -15.86
CA SER A 62 -7.09 8.75 -16.55
C SER A 62 -8.51 9.04 -16.06
N SER A 63 -9.23 7.98 -15.62
CA SER A 63 -10.58 8.08 -15.06
C SER A 63 -10.55 7.91 -13.55
N GLY A 64 -11.43 8.61 -12.84
CA GLY A 64 -11.67 8.39 -11.40
C GLY A 64 -12.34 7.05 -11.14
N PRO A 65 -12.54 6.68 -9.84
CA PRO A 65 -13.31 5.50 -9.46
C PRO A 65 -14.74 5.55 -9.98
N VAL A 66 -15.31 4.38 -10.28
CA VAL A 66 -16.72 4.24 -10.71
C VAL A 66 -17.64 4.31 -9.48
N PHE A 67 -17.29 3.60 -8.40
CA PHE A 67 -18.08 3.65 -7.17
C PHE A 67 -17.67 4.82 -6.28
N PRO A 68 -18.66 5.46 -5.62
CA PRO A 68 -18.39 6.47 -4.58
C PRO A 68 -17.49 5.91 -3.47
N ASP A 69 -16.70 6.78 -2.86
CA ASP A 69 -15.73 6.42 -1.81
C ASP A 69 -16.36 5.64 -0.66
N ALA A 70 -17.51 6.10 -0.17
CA ALA A 70 -18.24 5.44 0.91
C ALA A 70 -18.61 3.99 0.55
N ARG A 71 -19.02 3.74 -0.72
CA ARG A 71 -19.38 2.40 -1.19
C ARG A 71 -18.17 1.50 -1.30
N ARG A 72 -17.04 2.02 -1.80
CA ARG A 72 -15.78 1.27 -1.87
C ARG A 72 -15.29 0.86 -0.48
N VAL A 73 -15.37 1.75 0.50
CA VAL A 73 -15.02 1.47 1.89
C VAL A 73 -15.95 0.45 2.51
N GLU A 74 -17.27 0.56 2.29
CA GLU A 74 -18.26 -0.41 2.77
C GLU A 74 -17.98 -1.82 2.24
N LEU A 75 -17.80 -1.94 0.92
CA LEU A 75 -17.47 -3.22 0.29
C LEU A 75 -16.14 -3.79 0.78
N LEU A 76 -15.15 -2.93 1.02
CA LEU A 76 -13.87 -3.35 1.57
C LEU A 76 -14.00 -3.84 3.01
N ARG A 77 -14.83 -3.21 3.85
CA ARG A 77 -15.14 -3.70 5.19
C ARG A 77 -15.76 -5.09 5.17
N LEU A 78 -16.70 -5.32 4.27
CA LEU A 78 -17.31 -6.66 4.10
C LEU A 78 -16.27 -7.69 3.64
N ALA A 79 -15.40 -7.33 2.69
CA ALA A 79 -14.37 -8.23 2.20
C ALA A 79 -13.30 -8.60 3.26
N LEU A 80 -13.12 -7.75 4.27
CA LEU A 80 -12.13 -7.93 5.33
C LEU A 80 -12.72 -8.41 6.66
N ALA A 81 -14.02 -8.64 6.74
CA ALA A 81 -14.72 -8.94 8.01
C ALA A 81 -14.15 -10.16 8.76
N GLU A 82 -13.66 -11.17 8.02
CA GLU A 82 -13.09 -12.41 8.56
C GLU A 82 -11.55 -12.43 8.53
N ILE A 83 -10.91 -11.28 8.27
CA ILE A 83 -9.46 -11.21 8.18
C ILE A 83 -8.89 -10.60 9.45
N ASP A 84 -8.20 -11.43 10.21
CA ASP A 84 -7.50 -10.98 11.42
C ASP A 84 -6.38 -9.99 11.11
N HIS A 85 -6.18 -9.05 12.01
CA HIS A 85 -5.16 -8.01 11.88
C HIS A 85 -5.26 -7.24 10.56
N ALA A 86 -6.48 -6.88 10.15
CA ALA A 86 -6.73 -6.03 8.99
C ALA A 86 -7.45 -4.73 9.42
N ALA A 87 -7.04 -3.63 8.81
CA ALA A 87 -7.65 -2.32 9.03
C ALA A 87 -7.75 -1.56 7.71
N ILE A 88 -8.75 -0.70 7.62
CA ILE A 88 -8.91 0.24 6.50
C ILE A 88 -8.53 1.62 7.02
N TRP A 89 -7.64 2.29 6.31
CA TRP A 89 -7.23 3.66 6.60
C TRP A 89 -7.69 4.60 5.50
N THR A 90 -8.66 5.45 5.81
CA THR A 90 -9.35 6.32 4.85
C THR A 90 -8.67 7.68 4.64
N ASP A 91 -7.49 7.88 5.18
CA ASP A 91 -6.75 9.15 5.16
C ASP A 91 -6.59 9.76 3.74
N GLU A 92 -6.37 8.93 2.72
CA GLU A 92 -6.29 9.42 1.34
C GLU A 92 -7.64 9.97 0.83
N LEU A 93 -8.73 9.34 1.19
CA LEU A 93 -10.08 9.78 0.81
C LEU A 93 -10.42 11.12 1.46
N GLU A 94 -10.10 11.26 2.75
CA GLU A 94 -10.46 12.43 3.54
C GLU A 94 -9.63 13.67 3.14
N ARG A 95 -8.34 13.50 2.83
CA ARG A 95 -7.48 14.62 2.40
C ARG A 95 -7.50 14.88 0.89
N GLY A 96 -7.90 13.90 0.09
CA GLY A 96 -7.74 13.96 -1.37
C GLY A 96 -8.59 15.02 -2.06
N GLY A 97 -9.78 15.34 -1.52
CA GLY A 97 -10.66 16.37 -2.12
C GLY A 97 -10.89 16.18 -3.63
N GLY A 98 -10.75 14.94 -4.15
CA GLY A 98 -10.76 14.63 -5.57
C GLY A 98 -9.41 14.77 -6.30
N ALA A 99 -8.36 15.23 -5.63
CA ALA A 99 -7.01 15.30 -6.18
C ALA A 99 -6.29 13.93 -6.15
N ALA A 100 -5.25 13.78 -6.98
CA ALA A 100 -4.40 12.60 -6.93
C ALA A 100 -3.60 12.54 -5.62
N THR A 101 -3.59 11.37 -4.98
CA THR A 101 -2.78 11.10 -3.79
C THR A 101 -1.55 10.29 -4.16
N TYR A 102 -0.43 10.55 -3.49
CA TYR A 102 0.83 9.87 -3.76
C TYR A 102 1.24 9.00 -2.58
N THR A 103 1.75 7.80 -2.88
CA THR A 103 2.18 6.81 -1.88
C THR A 103 3.19 7.39 -0.88
N ILE A 104 4.11 8.23 -1.32
CA ILE A 104 5.10 8.84 -0.42
C ILE A 104 4.44 9.69 0.66
N ASP A 105 3.41 10.48 0.31
CA ASP A 105 2.71 11.33 1.27
C ASP A 105 1.94 10.47 2.29
N THR A 106 1.31 9.38 1.82
CA THR A 106 0.63 8.40 2.66
C THR A 106 1.60 7.73 3.64
N LEU A 107 2.77 7.29 3.19
CA LEU A 107 3.78 6.68 4.04
C LEU A 107 4.37 7.65 5.07
N ARG A 108 4.62 8.91 4.69
CA ARG A 108 5.07 9.96 5.63
C ARG A 108 4.05 10.22 6.73
N ARG A 109 2.77 10.29 6.36
CA ARG A 109 1.66 10.48 7.32
C ARG A 109 1.53 9.28 8.25
N LEU A 110 1.60 8.07 7.70
CA LEU A 110 1.57 6.84 8.50
C LEU A 110 2.78 6.74 9.44
N ARG A 111 3.97 7.12 9.00
CA ARG A 111 5.17 7.19 9.84
C ARG A 111 5.00 8.18 11.00
N ARG A 112 4.39 9.34 10.76
CA ARG A 112 4.07 10.30 11.82
C ARG A 112 3.05 9.75 12.82
N LEU A 113 2.04 9.04 12.33
CA LEU A 113 0.99 8.42 13.15
C LEU A 113 1.53 7.23 13.97
N ARG A 114 2.49 6.48 13.42
CA ARG A 114 3.05 5.25 13.99
C ARG A 114 4.60 5.26 13.93
N PRO A 115 5.26 6.14 14.70
CA PRO A 115 6.72 6.31 14.59
C PRO A 115 7.51 5.05 14.98
N GLY A 116 6.97 4.22 15.89
CA GLY A 116 7.62 2.98 16.36
C GLY A 116 7.35 1.75 15.49
N ALA A 117 6.44 1.80 14.51
CA ALA A 117 6.11 0.65 13.69
C ALA A 117 7.02 0.53 12.47
N ALA A 118 7.44 -0.69 12.14
CA ALA A 118 8.05 -0.99 10.85
C ALA A 118 6.99 -0.96 9.75
N LEU A 119 7.25 -0.23 8.66
CA LEU A 119 6.35 -0.18 7.51
C LEU A 119 6.86 -1.09 6.41
N ARG A 120 5.95 -1.78 5.71
CA ARG A 120 6.20 -2.53 4.49
C ARG A 120 5.19 -2.10 3.44
N LEU A 121 5.62 -1.82 2.24
CA LEU A 121 4.73 -1.47 1.12
C LEU A 121 4.44 -2.72 0.30
N LEU A 122 3.20 -3.17 0.25
CA LEU A 122 2.80 -4.31 -0.56
C LEU A 122 2.33 -3.84 -1.93
N ILE A 123 2.97 -4.32 -2.99
CA ILE A 123 2.66 -3.96 -4.38
C ILE A 123 2.70 -5.19 -5.30
N GLY A 124 1.97 -5.12 -6.41
CA GLY A 124 2.09 -6.11 -7.47
C GLY A 124 3.40 -5.97 -8.25
N ALA A 125 3.83 -7.04 -8.91
CA ALA A 125 5.05 -7.04 -9.72
C ALA A 125 5.04 -5.97 -10.82
N ASP A 126 3.89 -5.70 -11.44
CA ASP A 126 3.70 -4.62 -12.42
C ASP A 126 4.04 -3.25 -11.84
N GLN A 127 3.61 -2.98 -10.61
CA GLN A 127 3.89 -1.74 -9.90
C GLN A 127 5.34 -1.68 -9.42
N ALA A 128 5.91 -2.81 -9.01
CA ALA A 128 7.32 -2.89 -8.63
C ALA A 128 8.25 -2.56 -9.79
N LEU A 129 7.96 -3.05 -11.00
CA LEU A 129 8.71 -2.72 -12.22
C LEU A 129 8.61 -1.23 -12.58
N ALA A 130 7.53 -0.56 -12.21
CA ALA A 130 7.29 0.86 -12.47
C ALA A 130 7.68 1.78 -11.29
N LEU A 131 8.12 1.23 -10.16
CA LEU A 131 8.35 1.97 -8.90
C LEU A 131 9.34 3.13 -9.06
N HIS A 132 10.36 2.98 -9.92
CA HIS A 132 11.33 4.03 -10.24
C HIS A 132 10.71 5.31 -10.86
N ARG A 133 9.47 5.22 -11.36
CA ARG A 133 8.72 6.36 -11.94
C ARG A 133 7.79 7.03 -10.92
N TRP A 134 7.66 6.45 -9.72
CA TRP A 134 6.81 7.03 -8.69
C TRP A 134 7.45 8.31 -8.12
N ARG A 135 6.64 9.12 -7.49
CA ARG A 135 7.13 10.31 -6.80
C ARG A 135 8.01 9.89 -5.61
N GLU A 136 9.25 10.36 -5.59
CA GLU A 136 10.24 10.11 -4.53
C GLU A 136 10.46 8.60 -4.23
N PRO A 137 10.78 7.78 -5.23
CA PRO A 137 10.81 6.32 -5.11
C PRO A 137 11.87 5.86 -4.10
N ARG A 138 12.99 6.59 -4.01
CA ARG A 138 14.05 6.31 -3.04
C ARG A 138 13.55 6.39 -1.60
N GLU A 139 12.78 7.43 -1.29
CA GLU A 139 12.24 7.60 0.05
C GLU A 139 11.12 6.60 0.34
N ILE A 140 10.31 6.23 -0.65
CA ILE A 140 9.32 5.15 -0.51
C ILE A 140 9.99 3.86 -0.03
N VAL A 141 11.06 3.44 -0.71
CA VAL A 141 11.79 2.21 -0.36
C VAL A 141 12.43 2.31 1.02
N ALA A 142 13.00 3.47 1.36
CA ALA A 142 13.61 3.69 2.67
C ALA A 142 12.58 3.67 3.82
N LEU A 143 11.40 4.27 3.63
CA LEU A 143 10.34 4.29 4.65
C LEU A 143 9.63 2.96 4.80
N ALA A 144 9.37 2.26 3.69
CA ALA A 144 8.58 1.04 3.64
C ALA A 144 9.13 0.09 2.57
N PRO A 145 10.18 -0.69 2.88
CA PRO A 145 10.73 -1.67 1.96
C PRO A 145 9.64 -2.54 1.33
N PRO A 146 9.63 -2.70 -0.01
CA PRO A 146 8.52 -3.33 -0.70
C PRO A 146 8.45 -4.85 -0.46
N LEU A 147 7.23 -5.34 -0.31
CA LEU A 147 6.84 -6.73 -0.49
C LEU A 147 6.17 -6.84 -1.87
N ILE A 148 6.62 -7.79 -2.70
CA ILE A 148 6.18 -7.87 -4.09
C ILE A 148 5.33 -9.11 -4.29
N MET A 149 4.06 -8.90 -4.66
CA MET A 149 3.16 -9.99 -5.04
C MET A 149 3.41 -10.35 -6.51
N LEU A 150 3.78 -11.60 -6.74
CA LEU A 150 3.82 -12.16 -8.08
C LEU A 150 2.42 -12.61 -8.48
N ARG A 151 1.81 -11.93 -9.44
CA ARG A 151 0.52 -12.32 -10.02
C ARG A 151 0.75 -13.05 -11.34
N GLY A 152 -0.05 -14.08 -11.62
CA GLY A 152 -0.01 -14.75 -12.93
C GLY A 152 -0.24 -13.76 -14.07
N GLY A 153 0.49 -13.93 -15.17
CA GLY A 153 0.41 -13.06 -16.36
C GLY A 153 1.43 -11.93 -16.45
N VAL A 154 2.18 -11.66 -15.39
CA VAL A 154 3.33 -10.75 -15.45
C VAL A 154 4.59 -11.60 -15.58
N GLU A 155 5.16 -11.66 -16.79
CA GLU A 155 6.49 -12.24 -17.00
C GLU A 155 7.54 -11.37 -16.32
N THR A 156 7.88 -11.73 -15.08
CA THR A 156 8.94 -11.05 -14.35
C THR A 156 9.88 -12.05 -13.73
N THR A 157 11.15 -11.72 -13.74
CA THR A 157 12.19 -12.50 -13.09
C THR A 157 12.72 -11.72 -11.90
N ARG A 158 13.41 -12.43 -11.00
CA ARG A 158 14.09 -11.80 -9.86
C ARG A 158 15.05 -10.71 -10.34
N GLU A 159 15.78 -10.95 -11.43
CA GLU A 159 16.72 -10.00 -12.01
C GLU A 159 16.04 -8.71 -12.47
N LYS A 160 14.89 -8.82 -13.17
CA LYS A 160 14.11 -7.65 -13.60
C LYS A 160 13.61 -6.83 -12.42
N LEU A 161 13.13 -7.49 -11.36
CA LEU A 161 12.68 -6.81 -10.13
C LEU A 161 13.85 -6.14 -9.41
N THR A 162 14.98 -6.83 -9.26
CA THR A 162 16.19 -6.27 -8.65
C THR A 162 16.68 -5.04 -9.41
N ALA A 163 16.72 -5.10 -10.74
CA ALA A 163 17.09 -3.96 -11.57
C ALA A 163 16.13 -2.77 -11.41
N ALA A 164 14.82 -3.04 -11.39
CA ALA A 164 13.80 -2.00 -11.20
C ALA A 164 13.88 -1.34 -9.81
N LEU A 165 14.15 -2.11 -8.76
CA LEU A 165 14.37 -1.59 -7.41
C LEU A 165 15.69 -0.81 -7.32
N GLY A 166 16.77 -1.30 -7.95
CA GLY A 166 18.04 -0.59 -8.06
C GLY A 166 17.90 0.77 -8.75
N ALA A 167 17.04 0.86 -9.76
CA ALA A 167 16.73 2.12 -10.44
C ALA A 167 16.04 3.17 -9.54
N THR A 168 15.52 2.79 -8.37
CA THR A 168 15.02 3.75 -7.37
C THR A 168 16.14 4.53 -6.68
N GLY A 169 17.38 4.02 -6.75
CA GLY A 169 18.55 4.56 -6.05
C GLY A 169 18.57 4.29 -4.53
N ALA A 170 17.66 3.49 -4.02
CA ALA A 170 17.58 3.13 -2.58
C ALA A 170 17.93 1.67 -2.30
N TRP A 171 18.16 0.86 -3.33
CA TRP A 171 18.40 -0.57 -3.23
C TRP A 171 19.75 -0.94 -3.83
N SER A 172 20.57 -1.69 -3.11
CA SER A 172 21.77 -2.34 -3.64
C SER A 172 21.58 -3.84 -3.76
N ALA A 173 22.12 -4.46 -4.80
CA ALA A 173 21.98 -5.90 -5.04
C ALA A 173 22.65 -6.79 -3.97
N SER A 174 23.33 -6.19 -2.99
CA SER A 174 24.00 -6.85 -1.88
C SER A 174 23.12 -6.97 -0.61
N GLU A 175 21.93 -6.42 -0.63
CA GLU A 175 20.92 -6.52 0.42
C GLU A 175 19.75 -7.41 -0.02
#